data_2c54048f13d67be1121b0caa6a9394d9
#
_entry.id   2c54048f13d67be1121b0caa6a9394d9
#
_cell.length_a   1.000
_cell.length_b   1.000
_cell.length_c   1.000
_cell.angle_alpha   90.00
_cell.angle_beta   90.00
_cell.angle_gamma   90.00
#
_symmetry.space_group_name_H-M   'P 1'
#
loop_
_entity.id
_entity.type
_entity.pdbx_description
1 polymer ?
#
loop_
_entity_poly.entity_id
_entity_poly.type
_entity_poly.pdbx_seq_one_letter_code
_entity_poly.pdbx_strand_id
1 'polypeptide(L)'
;ILTRHASDRDLARGGFVNSRAAAALARRVAAAFDVRKSRPDPEARALSGGKLQKFVIGRELDRAPRLLIVNQPTWGVDAGAAAVIRQALIALAADGAAVLMISQDLDEIFAVADRVAVIARGRLAPARPVADISRRDIGLLMAGLPAQAAS
;
A
#
# COMPACT_ATOMS: atom_id res chain seq x y z
N ILE A 1 -13.58 6.92 2.30
CA ILE A 1 -14.67 6.22 1.57
C ILE A 1 -15.21 7.08 0.43
N LEU A 2 -15.46 8.36 0.66
CA LEU A 2 -16.07 9.26 -0.35
C LEU A 2 -15.21 9.44 -1.62
N THR A 3 -13.91 9.21 -1.58
CA THR A 3 -13.05 9.24 -2.77
C THR A 3 -13.44 8.20 -3.83
N ARG A 4 -14.25 7.20 -3.46
CA ARG A 4 -14.74 6.16 -4.37
C ARG A 4 -16.09 6.50 -5.01
N HIS A 5 -16.76 7.55 -4.59
CA HIS A 5 -18.13 7.86 -5.02
C HIS A 5 -18.27 8.04 -6.53
N ALA A 6 -17.25 8.57 -7.20
CA ALA A 6 -17.29 8.81 -8.64
C ALA A 6 -17.27 7.52 -9.49
N SER A 7 -16.72 6.41 -8.94
CA SER A 7 -16.55 5.14 -9.65
C SER A 7 -17.42 4.00 -9.11
N ASP A 8 -18.08 4.20 -7.97
CA ASP A 8 -18.85 3.17 -7.29
C ASP A 8 -20.31 3.63 -7.16
N ARG A 9 -21.18 3.05 -8.01
CA ARG A 9 -22.61 3.39 -8.07
C ARG A 9 -23.38 3.01 -6.82
N ASP A 10 -22.88 2.07 -6.03
CA ASP A 10 -23.50 1.67 -4.76
C ASP A 10 -23.24 2.71 -3.68
N LEU A 11 -22.11 3.42 -3.76
CA LEU A 11 -21.75 4.50 -2.83
C LEU A 11 -22.36 5.85 -3.19
N ALA A 12 -22.62 6.10 -4.48
CA ALA A 12 -23.26 7.35 -4.89
C ALA A 12 -24.05 7.18 -6.19
N ARG A 13 -25.23 7.79 -6.24
CA ARG A 13 -26.09 7.80 -7.44
C ARG A 13 -26.72 9.18 -7.61
N GLY A 14 -26.63 9.74 -8.82
CA GLY A 14 -27.23 11.03 -9.13
C GLY A 14 -26.72 12.18 -8.27
N GLY A 15 -25.46 12.14 -7.84
CA GLY A 15 -24.86 13.17 -6.97
C GLY A 15 -25.12 12.98 -5.47
N PHE A 16 -25.93 12.01 -5.08
CA PHE A 16 -26.24 11.73 -3.66
C PHE A 16 -25.43 10.55 -3.15
N VAL A 17 -24.83 10.70 -1.96
CA VAL A 17 -24.07 9.65 -1.28
C VAL A 17 -25.00 8.71 -0.53
N ASN A 18 -24.84 7.40 -0.75
CA ASN A 18 -25.51 6.37 0.03
C ASN A 18 -24.78 6.15 1.37
N SER A 19 -25.19 6.85 2.41
CA SER A 19 -24.55 6.79 3.74
C SER A 19 -24.57 5.38 4.34
N ARG A 20 -25.62 4.59 4.08
CA ARG A 20 -25.72 3.21 4.55
C ARG A 20 -24.66 2.31 3.90
N ALA A 21 -24.50 2.39 2.60
CA ALA A 21 -23.46 1.65 1.86
C ALA A 21 -22.04 2.08 2.27
N ALA A 22 -21.81 3.38 2.41
CA ALA A 22 -20.54 3.94 2.89
C ALA A 22 -20.19 3.44 4.31
N ALA A 23 -21.16 3.41 5.22
CA ALA A 23 -20.96 2.90 6.57
C ALA A 23 -20.72 1.38 6.59
N ALA A 24 -21.40 0.61 5.74
CA ALA A 24 -21.18 -0.83 5.61
C ALA A 24 -19.77 -1.14 5.10
N LEU A 25 -19.31 -0.44 4.06
CA LEU A 25 -17.94 -0.53 3.53
C LEU A 25 -16.91 -0.17 4.60
N ALA A 26 -17.11 0.94 5.32
CA ALA A 26 -16.21 1.36 6.38
C ALA A 26 -16.10 0.33 7.51
N ARG A 27 -17.19 -0.35 7.87
CA ARG A 27 -17.16 -1.44 8.87
C ARG A 27 -16.41 -2.65 8.34
N ARG A 28 -16.63 -3.08 7.09
CA ARG A 28 -15.95 -4.21 6.46
C ARG A 28 -14.44 -4.00 6.41
N VAL A 29 -13.99 -2.84 5.94
CA VAL A 29 -12.56 -2.48 5.90
C VAL A 29 -11.97 -2.42 7.30
N ALA A 30 -12.66 -1.81 8.25
CA ALA A 30 -12.18 -1.71 9.63
C ALA A 30 -12.03 -3.09 10.29
N ALA A 31 -12.93 -4.03 10.01
CA ALA A 31 -12.85 -5.40 10.52
C ALA A 31 -11.71 -6.18 9.88
N ALA A 32 -11.57 -6.12 8.54
CA ALA A 32 -10.54 -6.84 7.79
C ALA A 32 -9.11 -6.44 8.17
N PHE A 33 -8.89 -5.17 8.53
CA PHE A 33 -7.56 -4.63 8.86
C PHE A 33 -7.38 -4.30 10.35
N ASP A 34 -8.24 -4.81 11.23
CA ASP A 34 -8.23 -4.53 12.68
C ASP A 34 -8.06 -3.02 12.99
N VAL A 35 -8.86 -2.19 12.36
CA VAL A 35 -8.87 -0.76 12.62
C VAL A 35 -9.76 -0.48 13.82
N ARG A 36 -9.17 -0.48 15.02
CA ARG A 36 -9.88 -0.21 16.27
C ARG A 36 -10.30 1.26 16.35
N LYS A 37 -11.58 1.50 16.59
CA LYS A 37 -12.20 2.82 16.63
C LYS A 37 -12.85 3.05 18.00
N SER A 38 -12.78 4.29 18.49
CA SER A 38 -13.44 4.69 19.75
C SER A 38 -14.95 4.82 19.61
N ARG A 39 -15.46 5.04 18.41
CA ARG A 39 -16.88 5.15 18.07
C ARG A 39 -17.13 4.61 16.66
N PRO A 40 -18.38 4.31 16.27
CA PRO A 40 -18.70 3.70 14.96
C PRO A 40 -18.22 4.50 13.76
N ASP A 41 -18.29 5.82 13.82
CA ASP A 41 -17.89 6.74 12.74
C ASP A 41 -17.04 7.90 13.32
N PRO A 42 -15.75 7.66 13.62
CA PRO A 42 -14.86 8.70 14.09
C PRO A 42 -14.42 9.59 12.93
N GLU A 43 -14.12 10.85 13.23
CA GLU A 43 -13.39 11.69 12.32
C GLU A 43 -12.00 11.10 12.04
N ALA A 44 -11.48 11.24 10.79
CA ALA A 44 -10.18 10.69 10.40
C ALA A 44 -9.04 11.20 11.32
N ARG A 45 -9.11 12.47 11.75
CA ARG A 45 -8.13 13.07 12.69
C ARG A 45 -8.12 12.43 14.09
N ALA A 46 -9.18 11.71 14.46
CA ALA A 46 -9.25 11.00 15.74
C ALA A 46 -8.63 9.60 15.69
N LEU A 47 -8.18 9.15 14.52
CA LEU A 47 -7.42 7.93 14.35
C LEU A 47 -5.93 8.20 14.49
N SER A 48 -5.19 7.29 15.14
CA SER A 48 -3.72 7.33 15.08
C SER A 48 -3.24 7.11 13.64
N GLY A 49 -2.04 7.58 13.31
CA GLY A 49 -1.46 7.43 11.97
C GLY A 49 -1.52 6.00 11.45
N GLY A 50 -1.11 5.02 12.26
CA GLY A 50 -1.16 3.61 11.89
C GLY A 50 -2.57 3.08 11.64
N LYS A 51 -3.56 3.50 12.43
CA LYS A 51 -4.97 3.12 12.20
C LYS A 51 -5.51 3.74 10.90
N LEU A 52 -5.16 4.99 10.65
CA LEU A 52 -5.54 5.67 9.41
C LEU A 52 -4.89 4.99 8.20
N GLN A 53 -3.60 4.65 8.28
CA GLN A 53 -2.88 3.96 7.21
C GLN A 53 -3.51 2.60 6.90
N LYS A 54 -3.78 1.77 7.91
CA LYS A 54 -4.49 0.49 7.73
C LYS A 54 -5.85 0.69 7.04
N PHE A 55 -6.59 1.69 7.44
CA PHE A 55 -7.89 1.98 6.83
C PHE A 55 -7.77 2.43 5.36
N VAL A 56 -6.80 3.28 5.03
CA VAL A 56 -6.57 3.76 3.67
C VAL A 56 -6.17 2.60 2.75
N ILE A 57 -5.18 1.81 3.16
CA ILE A 57 -4.74 0.64 2.38
C ILE A 57 -5.87 -0.37 2.24
N GLY A 58 -6.54 -0.74 3.34
CA GLY A 58 -7.66 -1.68 3.30
C GLY A 58 -8.80 -1.24 2.40
N ARG A 59 -9.09 0.05 2.36
CA ARG A 59 -10.08 0.63 1.46
C ARG A 59 -9.74 0.43 -0.01
N GLU A 60 -8.47 0.59 -0.38
CA GLU A 60 -8.04 0.41 -1.79
C GLU A 60 -7.98 -1.08 -2.16
N LEU A 61 -7.51 -1.92 -1.24
CA LEU A 61 -7.46 -3.38 -1.45
C LEU A 61 -8.86 -4.01 -1.56
N ASP A 62 -9.85 -3.50 -0.82
CA ASP A 62 -11.26 -3.96 -0.89
C ASP A 62 -11.87 -3.84 -2.30
N ARG A 63 -11.27 -3.05 -3.18
CA ARG A 63 -11.71 -2.91 -4.58
C ARG A 63 -11.20 -4.04 -5.47
N ALA A 64 -10.30 -4.88 -5.02
CA ALA A 64 -9.57 -5.84 -5.82
C ALA A 64 -9.05 -5.20 -7.13
N PRO A 65 -8.23 -4.15 -7.07
CA PRO A 65 -7.80 -3.42 -8.25
C PRO A 65 -6.88 -4.29 -9.11
N ARG A 66 -6.94 -4.12 -10.43
CA ARG A 66 -5.99 -4.78 -11.35
C ARG A 66 -4.59 -4.15 -11.32
N LEU A 67 -4.49 -2.91 -10.91
CA LEU A 67 -3.25 -2.17 -10.66
C LEU A 67 -3.38 -1.40 -9.36
N LEU A 68 -2.46 -1.61 -8.45
CA LEU A 68 -2.34 -0.85 -7.21
C LEU A 68 -1.00 -0.14 -7.16
N ILE A 69 -1.02 1.18 -6.93
CA ILE A 69 0.19 1.98 -6.68
C ILE A 69 0.13 2.45 -5.23
N VAL A 70 1.13 2.09 -4.45
CA VAL A 70 1.23 2.46 -3.03
C VAL A 70 2.58 3.11 -2.73
N ASN A 71 2.55 4.16 -1.92
CA ASN A 71 3.75 4.85 -1.45
C ASN A 71 3.84 4.72 0.06
N GLN A 72 4.96 4.17 0.56
CA GLN A 72 5.24 3.98 1.98
C GLN A 72 4.08 3.28 2.73
N PRO A 73 3.60 2.10 2.28
CA PRO A 73 2.36 1.52 2.78
C PRO A 73 2.41 1.14 4.27
N THR A 74 3.59 0.86 4.81
CA THR A 74 3.76 0.47 6.22
C THR A 74 4.33 1.59 7.10
N TRP A 75 4.49 2.80 6.55
CA TRP A 75 5.07 3.91 7.31
C TRP A 75 4.17 4.32 8.48
N GLY A 76 4.78 4.42 9.68
CA GLY A 76 4.06 4.84 10.89
C GLY A 76 3.08 3.82 11.47
N VAL A 77 3.15 2.55 11.03
CA VAL A 77 2.36 1.46 11.62
C VAL A 77 3.25 0.56 12.50
N ASP A 78 2.65 -0.16 13.43
CA ASP A 78 3.34 -1.18 14.21
C ASP A 78 3.70 -2.41 13.36
N ALA A 79 4.62 -3.25 13.85
CA ALA A 79 5.12 -4.43 13.13
C ALA A 79 4.00 -5.42 12.74
N GLY A 80 3.00 -5.60 13.62
CA GLY A 80 1.86 -6.47 13.33
C GLY A 80 1.00 -5.93 12.18
N ALA A 81 0.70 -4.62 12.21
CA ALA A 81 -0.03 -3.97 11.13
C ALA A 81 0.76 -3.98 9.81
N ALA A 82 2.08 -3.77 9.86
CA ALA A 82 2.95 -3.86 8.69
C ALA A 82 2.92 -5.26 8.06
N ALA A 83 2.95 -6.32 8.87
CA ALA A 83 2.85 -7.69 8.40
C ALA A 83 1.51 -7.95 7.68
N VAL A 84 0.39 -7.49 8.23
CA VAL A 84 -0.94 -7.62 7.60
C VAL A 84 -0.99 -6.89 6.25
N ILE A 85 -0.46 -5.67 6.18
CA ILE A 85 -0.43 -4.90 4.94
C ILE A 85 0.42 -5.61 3.88
N ARG A 86 1.64 -6.05 4.22
CA ARG A 86 2.53 -6.78 3.30
C ARG A 86 1.87 -8.04 2.77
N GLN A 87 1.26 -8.84 3.65
CA GLN A 87 0.57 -10.06 3.24
C GLN A 87 -0.60 -9.77 2.30
N ALA A 88 -1.34 -8.69 2.53
CA ALA A 88 -2.45 -8.30 1.66
C ALA A 88 -1.97 -7.82 0.28
N LEU A 89 -0.81 -7.15 0.19
CA LEU A 89 -0.20 -6.78 -1.10
C LEU A 89 0.28 -8.01 -1.88
N ILE A 90 0.90 -8.98 -1.19
CA ILE A 90 1.33 -10.25 -1.79
C ILE A 90 0.12 -11.03 -2.31
N ALA A 91 -0.95 -11.14 -1.51
CA ALA A 91 -2.17 -11.83 -1.91
C ALA A 91 -2.82 -11.18 -3.13
N LEU A 92 -2.90 -9.84 -3.17
CA LEU A 92 -3.41 -9.11 -4.33
C LEU A 92 -2.60 -9.40 -5.61
N ALA A 93 -1.26 -9.46 -5.50
CA ALA A 93 -0.40 -9.80 -6.63
C ALA A 93 -0.58 -11.26 -7.06
N ALA A 94 -0.73 -12.20 -6.13
CA ALA A 94 -1.02 -13.61 -6.40
C ALA A 94 -2.36 -13.81 -7.12
N ASP A 95 -3.34 -12.95 -6.84
CA ASP A 95 -4.63 -12.90 -7.53
C ASP A 95 -4.56 -12.26 -8.94
N GLY A 96 -3.35 -11.93 -9.41
CA GLY A 96 -3.10 -11.45 -10.77
C GLY A 96 -3.11 -9.92 -10.93
N ALA A 97 -3.13 -9.16 -9.86
CA ALA A 97 -2.99 -7.71 -9.95
C ALA A 97 -1.53 -7.29 -10.05
N ALA A 98 -1.26 -6.19 -10.75
CA ALA A 98 0.04 -5.53 -10.71
C ALA A 98 0.12 -4.62 -9.48
N VAL A 99 1.22 -4.72 -8.71
CA VAL A 99 1.47 -3.86 -7.55
C VAL A 99 2.76 -3.08 -7.77
N LEU A 100 2.66 -1.75 -7.78
CA LEU A 100 3.81 -0.87 -7.75
C LEU A 100 3.94 -0.28 -6.34
N MET A 101 4.95 -0.73 -5.61
CA MET A 101 5.25 -0.23 -4.28
C MET A 101 6.45 0.72 -4.33
N ILE A 102 6.31 1.89 -3.73
CA ILE A 102 7.39 2.85 -3.53
C ILE A 102 7.71 2.84 -2.03
N SER A 103 8.95 2.52 -1.68
CA SER A 103 9.40 2.48 -0.29
C SER A 103 10.87 2.84 -0.18
N GLN A 104 11.27 3.38 0.97
CA GLN A 104 12.66 3.58 1.39
C GLN A 104 13.13 2.47 2.34
N ASP A 105 12.21 1.66 2.81
CA ASP A 105 12.49 0.52 3.68
C ASP A 105 12.90 -0.69 2.86
N LEU A 106 14.19 -1.02 2.89
CA LEU A 106 14.75 -2.16 2.16
C LEU A 106 14.19 -3.48 2.69
N ASP A 107 13.92 -3.60 3.99
CA ASP A 107 13.34 -4.83 4.56
C ASP A 107 11.94 -5.08 4.00
N GLU A 108 11.16 -4.03 3.88
CA GLU A 108 9.85 -4.10 3.23
C GLU A 108 9.96 -4.52 1.76
N ILE A 109 10.86 -3.88 1.00
CA ILE A 109 11.07 -4.18 -0.43
C ILE A 109 11.47 -5.64 -0.62
N PHE A 110 12.49 -6.12 0.11
CA PHE A 110 12.96 -7.50 0.01
C PHE A 110 11.94 -8.54 0.48
N ALA A 111 10.99 -8.14 1.33
CA ALA A 111 9.96 -9.05 1.83
C ALA A 111 8.78 -9.25 0.85
N VAL A 112 8.53 -8.30 -0.07
CA VAL A 112 7.30 -8.34 -0.88
C VAL A 112 7.51 -8.22 -2.38
N ALA A 113 8.65 -7.68 -2.85
CA ALA A 113 8.83 -7.36 -4.26
C ALA A 113 9.48 -8.51 -5.03
N ASP A 114 9.02 -8.76 -6.26
CA ASP A 114 9.67 -9.65 -7.21
C ASP A 114 10.83 -8.94 -7.94
N ARG A 115 10.66 -7.65 -8.19
CA ARG A 115 11.61 -6.80 -8.90
C ARG A 115 11.76 -5.46 -8.21
N VAL A 116 12.96 -4.89 -8.29
CA VAL A 116 13.27 -3.57 -7.73
C VAL A 116 13.92 -2.68 -8.77
N ALA A 117 13.53 -1.41 -8.76
CA ALA A 117 14.21 -0.34 -9.49
C ALA A 117 14.51 0.80 -8.51
N VAL A 118 15.66 1.43 -8.65
CA VAL A 118 16.07 2.53 -7.78
C VAL A 118 15.95 3.84 -8.52
N ILE A 119 15.30 4.83 -7.91
CA ILE A 119 15.27 6.20 -8.41
C ILE A 119 16.23 7.06 -7.58
N ALA A 120 17.18 7.69 -8.25
CA ALA A 120 18.14 8.60 -7.62
C ALA A 120 18.44 9.75 -8.57
N ARG A 121 18.49 10.98 -8.02
CA ARG A 121 18.84 12.21 -8.78
C ARG A 121 18.03 12.37 -10.08
N GLY A 122 16.74 12.02 -10.05
CA GLY A 122 15.83 12.11 -11.21
C GLY A 122 16.04 11.03 -12.28
N ARG A 123 16.82 9.99 -12.00
CA ARG A 123 17.04 8.85 -12.90
C ARG A 123 16.55 7.57 -12.28
N LEU A 124 15.83 6.78 -13.06
CA LEU A 124 15.37 5.45 -12.69
C LEU A 124 16.34 4.41 -13.25
N ALA A 125 16.90 3.59 -12.36
CA ALA A 125 17.73 2.46 -12.78
C ALA A 125 16.87 1.35 -13.40
N PRO A 126 17.43 0.51 -14.29
CA PRO A 126 16.70 -0.65 -14.81
C PRO A 126 16.20 -1.56 -13.68
N ALA A 127 14.96 -2.05 -13.80
CA ALA A 127 14.40 -2.97 -12.84
C ALA A 127 15.10 -4.34 -12.91
N ARG A 128 15.49 -4.86 -11.74
CA ARG A 128 16.17 -6.17 -11.59
C ARG A 128 15.34 -7.08 -10.69
N PRO A 129 15.41 -8.42 -10.87
CA PRO A 129 14.87 -9.34 -9.88
C PRO A 129 15.48 -9.08 -8.50
N VAL A 130 14.68 -9.16 -7.46
CA VAL A 130 15.17 -8.95 -6.07
C VAL A 130 16.24 -10.00 -5.71
N ALA A 131 16.14 -11.20 -6.25
CA ALA A 131 17.13 -12.27 -6.06
C ALA A 131 18.52 -11.94 -6.63
N ASP A 132 18.60 -11.03 -7.61
CA ASP A 132 19.82 -10.69 -8.36
C ASP A 132 20.47 -9.37 -7.91
N ILE A 133 20.00 -8.78 -6.81
CA ILE A 133 20.50 -7.49 -6.32
C ILE A 133 20.66 -7.52 -4.80
N SER A 134 21.81 -7.08 -4.32
CA SER A 134 22.06 -7.00 -2.89
C SER A 134 21.57 -5.67 -2.28
N ARG A 135 21.38 -5.65 -0.96
CA ARG A 135 21.10 -4.40 -0.20
C ARG A 135 22.18 -3.36 -0.41
N ARG A 136 23.45 -3.78 -0.52
CA ARG A 136 24.59 -2.91 -0.79
C ARG A 136 24.46 -2.26 -2.17
N ASP A 137 24.07 -3.01 -3.19
CA ASP A 137 23.92 -2.48 -4.55
C ASP A 137 22.79 -1.46 -4.61
N ILE A 138 21.66 -1.75 -3.93
CA ILE A 138 20.56 -0.77 -3.80
C ILE A 138 21.06 0.49 -3.10
N GLY A 139 21.80 0.37 -2.01
CA GLY A 139 22.38 1.51 -1.30
C GLY A 139 23.31 2.34 -2.19
N LEU A 140 24.17 1.73 -2.99
CA LEU A 140 25.02 2.41 -3.98
C LEU A 140 24.17 3.16 -5.03
N LEU A 141 23.18 2.50 -5.60
CA LEU A 141 22.26 3.13 -6.56
C LEU A 141 21.50 4.30 -5.97
N MET A 142 21.03 4.20 -4.71
CA MET A 142 20.37 5.30 -3.98
C MET A 142 21.32 6.49 -3.76
N ALA A 143 22.60 6.24 -3.57
CA ALA A 143 23.64 7.28 -3.50
C ALA A 143 23.98 7.88 -4.88
N GLY A 144 23.42 7.32 -5.97
CA GLY A 144 23.71 7.74 -7.34
C GLY A 144 25.05 7.21 -7.87
N LEU A 145 25.55 6.13 -7.26
CA LEU A 145 26.73 5.38 -7.69
C LEU A 145 26.32 4.14 -8.49
N PRO A 146 27.15 3.64 -9.43
CA PRO A 146 26.87 2.42 -10.14
C PRO A 146 26.86 1.22 -9.18
N ALA A 147 25.87 0.32 -9.32
CA ALA A 147 25.96 -0.99 -8.68
C ALA A 147 27.18 -1.73 -9.22
N GLN A 148 27.90 -2.44 -8.35
CA GLN A 148 28.98 -3.30 -8.82
C GLN A 148 28.40 -4.43 -9.65
N ALA A 149 28.94 -4.63 -10.85
CA ALA A 149 28.58 -5.83 -11.64
C ALA A 149 28.93 -7.06 -10.79
N ALA A 150 27.96 -7.97 -10.64
CA ALA A 150 28.22 -9.27 -10.03
C ALA A 150 29.33 -9.95 -10.87
N SER A 151 30.47 -10.16 -10.25
CA SER A 151 31.60 -10.96 -10.83
C SER A 151 31.27 -12.40 -10.71
#